data_5ad299872099e941f818537d39d668e9
#
_entry.id   5ad299872099e941f818537d39d668e9
#
_cell.length_a   1.000
_cell.length_b   1.000
_cell.length_c   1.000
_cell.angle_alpha   90.00
_cell.angle_beta   90.00
_cell.angle_gamma   90.00
#
_symmetry.space_group_name_H-M   'P 1'
#
loop_
_entity.id
_entity.type
_entity.pdbx_description
1 polymer ?
#
loop_
_entity_poly.entity_id
_entity_poly.type
_entity_poly.pdbx_seq_one_letter_code
_entity_poly.pdbx_strand_id
1 'polypeptide(L)'
;NGRVVALDINGSGDPAAPLIDIEVSHAAPLTPQDEAEIRRKVAYMFRLDEEFSEFYALCAAHGEPWATAGQGLGRLLRSPTLFEDVIKTIATTNTQWGGTKRMIGALVDALGEPFPGDPARRAFPTPEAIAAAAPDMFTQVARFGYRGPYVAELARRVVTGDLDLEGLLGSARPTAEIKKELLAIKGVGPYAAATLLMLVGRYDEIGYDTVFRDFASAHYFNGERP
;
A
#
# COMPACT_ATOMS: atom_id res chain seq x y z
N ASN A 1 11.74 -15.03 6.32
CA ASN A 1 12.88 -15.84 5.83
C ASN A 1 13.95 -15.04 5.06
N GLY A 2 13.77 -13.74 4.80
CA GLY A 2 14.81 -12.88 4.23
C GLY A 2 15.26 -13.22 2.79
N ARG A 3 14.48 -13.95 2.01
CA ARG A 3 14.81 -14.21 0.60
C ARG A 3 14.24 -13.10 -0.29
N VAL A 4 15.08 -12.57 -1.16
CA VAL A 4 14.66 -11.66 -2.22
C VAL A 4 14.43 -12.45 -3.49
N VAL A 5 13.26 -12.31 -4.07
CA VAL A 5 12.87 -12.85 -5.36
C VAL A 5 12.40 -11.74 -6.27
N ALA A 6 12.56 -11.92 -7.58
CA ALA A 6 11.93 -11.01 -8.53
C ALA A 6 10.70 -11.68 -9.13
N LEU A 7 9.60 -10.92 -9.22
CA LEU A 7 8.34 -11.38 -9.78
C LEU A 7 8.04 -10.61 -11.06
N ASP A 8 7.69 -11.34 -12.11
CA ASP A 8 7.04 -10.81 -13.29
C ASP A 8 5.61 -11.34 -13.31
N ILE A 9 4.65 -10.41 -13.21
CA ILE A 9 3.23 -10.73 -13.02
C ILE A 9 2.45 -10.23 -14.23
N ASN A 10 1.81 -11.15 -14.93
CA ASN A 10 1.08 -10.86 -16.16
C ASN A 10 -0.36 -11.37 -16.06
N GLY A 11 -1.30 -10.58 -16.59
CA GLY A 11 -2.66 -11.07 -16.82
C GLY A 11 -2.73 -11.85 -18.12
N SER A 12 -3.40 -12.99 -18.08
CA SER A 12 -3.66 -13.84 -19.24
C SER A 12 -5.06 -14.44 -19.19
N GLY A 13 -5.42 -15.22 -20.19
CA GLY A 13 -6.71 -15.90 -20.26
C GLY A 13 -7.81 -15.05 -20.92
N ASP A 14 -9.00 -15.64 -20.99
CA ASP A 14 -10.21 -14.98 -21.48
C ASP A 14 -10.75 -14.01 -20.42
N PRO A 15 -11.28 -12.83 -20.79
CA PRO A 15 -11.92 -11.93 -19.82
C PRO A 15 -13.00 -12.57 -18.93
N ALA A 16 -13.66 -13.64 -19.41
CA ALA A 16 -14.61 -14.43 -18.63
C ALA A 16 -13.95 -15.44 -17.67
N ALA A 17 -12.66 -15.73 -17.88
CA ALA A 17 -11.86 -16.63 -17.05
C ALA A 17 -10.41 -16.09 -16.94
N PRO A 18 -10.22 -14.94 -16.31
CA PRO A 18 -8.92 -14.29 -16.24
C PRO A 18 -7.95 -15.10 -15.39
N LEU A 19 -6.69 -15.15 -15.84
CA LEU A 19 -5.60 -15.80 -15.12
C LEU A 19 -4.53 -14.77 -14.78
N ILE A 20 -3.78 -15.03 -13.72
CA ILE A 20 -2.57 -14.29 -13.37
C ILE A 20 -1.40 -15.26 -13.41
N ASP A 21 -0.49 -15.02 -14.34
CA ASP A 21 0.75 -15.76 -14.45
C ASP A 21 1.84 -15.07 -13.63
N ILE A 22 2.52 -15.83 -12.79
CA ILE A 22 3.59 -15.34 -11.93
C ILE A 22 4.87 -16.07 -12.31
N GLU A 23 5.78 -15.37 -12.95
CA GLU A 23 7.14 -15.85 -13.17
C GLU A 23 8.03 -15.40 -12.02
N VAL A 24 8.71 -16.36 -11.37
CA VAL A 24 9.53 -16.09 -10.19
C VAL A 24 11.00 -16.33 -10.52
N SER A 25 11.79 -15.26 -10.53
CA SER A 25 13.24 -15.32 -10.61
C SER A 25 13.84 -15.41 -9.21
N HIS A 26 14.74 -16.36 -8.97
CA HIS A 26 15.33 -16.62 -7.67
C HIS A 26 16.78 -17.08 -7.77
N ALA A 27 17.60 -16.80 -6.75
CA ALA A 27 19.01 -17.19 -6.72
C ALA A 27 19.24 -18.61 -6.15
N ALA A 28 18.27 -19.16 -5.42
CA ALA A 28 18.32 -20.49 -4.85
C ALA A 28 16.94 -21.15 -4.96
N PRO A 29 16.86 -22.51 -5.10
CA PRO A 29 15.60 -23.22 -5.26
C PRO A 29 14.56 -22.78 -4.21
N LEU A 30 13.33 -22.56 -4.66
CA LEU A 30 12.20 -22.26 -3.79
C LEU A 30 11.71 -23.56 -3.12
N THR A 31 11.32 -23.42 -1.86
CA THR A 31 10.60 -24.49 -1.18
C THR A 31 9.10 -24.38 -1.47
N PRO A 32 8.30 -25.44 -1.29
CA PRO A 32 6.85 -25.35 -1.40
C PRO A 32 6.23 -24.27 -0.49
N GLN A 33 6.86 -23.98 0.65
CA GLN A 33 6.44 -22.93 1.56
C GLN A 33 6.73 -21.54 0.98
N ASP A 34 7.88 -21.34 0.32
CA ASP A 34 8.20 -20.08 -0.37
C ASP A 34 7.19 -19.82 -1.50
N GLU A 35 6.86 -20.84 -2.29
CA GLU A 35 5.86 -20.71 -3.36
C GLU A 35 4.46 -20.37 -2.82
N ALA A 36 4.03 -21.02 -1.75
CA ALA A 36 2.75 -20.73 -1.11
C ALA A 36 2.70 -19.29 -0.58
N GLU A 37 3.80 -18.81 0.02
CA GLU A 37 3.90 -17.44 0.52
C GLU A 37 3.88 -16.41 -0.62
N ILE A 38 4.56 -16.67 -1.74
CA ILE A 38 4.52 -15.81 -2.93
C ILE A 38 3.08 -15.72 -3.47
N ARG A 39 2.40 -16.86 -3.65
CA ARG A 39 1.01 -16.89 -4.11
C ARG A 39 0.10 -16.10 -3.18
N ARG A 40 0.23 -16.32 -1.87
CA ARG A 40 -0.56 -15.60 -0.86
C ARG A 40 -0.32 -14.09 -0.94
N LYS A 41 0.94 -13.65 -1.05
CA LYS A 41 1.28 -12.22 -1.19
C LYS A 41 0.74 -11.61 -2.48
N VAL A 42 0.86 -12.31 -3.60
CA VAL A 42 0.30 -11.82 -4.86
C VAL A 42 -1.22 -11.71 -4.77
N ALA A 43 -1.91 -12.74 -4.24
CA ALA A 43 -3.35 -12.69 -4.03
C ALA A 43 -3.74 -11.49 -3.15
N TYR A 44 -3.02 -11.25 -2.06
CA TYR A 44 -3.21 -10.10 -1.18
C TYR A 44 -2.98 -8.75 -1.90
N MET A 45 -1.88 -8.62 -2.65
CA MET A 45 -1.53 -7.38 -3.36
C MET A 45 -2.58 -7.00 -4.40
N PHE A 46 -3.10 -7.96 -5.14
CA PHE A 46 -4.11 -7.78 -6.19
C PHE A 46 -5.54 -7.93 -5.68
N ARG A 47 -5.73 -8.26 -4.40
CA ARG A 47 -7.05 -8.46 -3.76
C ARG A 47 -7.87 -9.53 -4.47
N LEU A 48 -7.25 -10.64 -4.83
CA LEU A 48 -7.90 -11.69 -5.63
C LEU A 48 -8.97 -12.45 -4.84
N ASP A 49 -8.85 -12.46 -3.51
CA ASP A 49 -9.80 -13.12 -2.60
C ASP A 49 -10.96 -12.21 -2.18
N GLU A 50 -11.01 -10.97 -2.69
CA GLU A 50 -12.07 -10.01 -2.37
C GLU A 50 -13.16 -9.98 -3.44
N GLU A 51 -14.41 -10.12 -3.00
CA GLU A 51 -15.59 -10.07 -3.86
C GLU A 51 -16.09 -8.62 -3.98
N PHE A 52 -16.27 -8.15 -5.22
CA PHE A 52 -16.69 -6.79 -5.55
C PHE A 52 -18.05 -6.74 -6.27
N SER A 53 -18.76 -7.85 -6.42
CA SER A 53 -20.00 -7.92 -7.16
C SER A 53 -21.07 -6.98 -6.64
N GLU A 54 -21.20 -6.85 -5.32
CA GLU A 54 -22.15 -5.91 -4.70
C GLU A 54 -21.81 -4.46 -5.03
N PHE A 55 -20.51 -4.10 -4.97
CA PHE A 55 -20.04 -2.77 -5.35
C PHE A 55 -20.32 -2.48 -6.82
N TYR A 56 -20.04 -3.41 -7.72
CA TYR A 56 -20.30 -3.23 -9.14
C TYR A 56 -21.79 -3.12 -9.46
N ALA A 57 -22.64 -3.92 -8.80
CA ALA A 57 -24.09 -3.81 -8.91
C ALA A 57 -24.61 -2.44 -8.44
N LEU A 58 -24.07 -1.92 -7.33
CA LEU A 58 -24.39 -0.60 -6.82
C LEU A 58 -23.99 0.50 -7.81
N CYS A 59 -22.78 0.43 -8.36
CA CYS A 59 -22.31 1.37 -9.38
C CYS A 59 -23.22 1.37 -10.62
N ALA A 60 -23.58 0.19 -11.13
CA ALA A 60 -24.46 0.06 -12.27
C ALA A 60 -25.85 0.65 -12.01
N ALA A 61 -26.40 0.48 -10.80
CA ALA A 61 -27.72 1.00 -10.41
C ALA A 61 -27.76 2.54 -10.33
N HIS A 62 -26.61 3.18 -10.09
CA HIS A 62 -26.54 4.66 -10.00
C HIS A 62 -26.33 5.37 -11.35
N GLY A 63 -26.14 4.63 -12.45
CA GLY A 63 -25.88 5.22 -13.77
C GLY A 63 -24.53 5.92 -13.89
N GLU A 64 -24.33 6.72 -14.94
CA GLU A 64 -23.07 7.43 -15.14
C GLU A 64 -22.89 8.61 -14.14
N PRO A 65 -21.62 8.86 -13.68
CA PRO A 65 -20.37 8.21 -14.11
C PRO A 65 -20.05 6.89 -13.40
N TRP A 66 -20.88 6.44 -12.47
CA TRP A 66 -20.63 5.28 -11.61
C TRP A 66 -20.71 3.94 -12.36
N ALA A 67 -21.58 3.86 -13.38
CA ALA A 67 -21.74 2.64 -14.18
C ALA A 67 -20.40 2.20 -14.82
N THR A 68 -19.55 3.15 -15.22
CA THR A 68 -18.19 2.86 -15.72
C THR A 68 -17.33 2.19 -14.65
N ALA A 69 -17.44 2.59 -13.38
CA ALA A 69 -16.71 1.94 -12.30
C ALA A 69 -17.15 0.48 -12.07
N GLY A 70 -18.44 0.20 -12.31
CA GLY A 70 -19.02 -1.16 -12.27
C GLY A 70 -18.43 -2.15 -13.29
N GLN A 71 -17.62 -1.68 -14.24
CA GLN A 71 -16.93 -2.50 -15.24
C GLN A 71 -15.58 -3.05 -14.76
N GLY A 72 -15.35 -3.12 -13.48
CA GLY A 72 -14.13 -3.72 -12.89
C GLY A 72 -13.13 -2.71 -12.31
N LEU A 73 -13.48 -1.42 -12.22
CA LEU A 73 -12.65 -0.41 -11.59
C LEU A 73 -12.77 -0.44 -10.06
N GLY A 74 -11.95 0.37 -9.37
CA GLY A 74 -12.04 0.58 -7.93
C GLY A 74 -11.24 -0.41 -7.08
N ARG A 75 -10.56 -1.39 -7.68
CA ARG A 75 -9.68 -2.31 -6.96
C ARG A 75 -8.37 -1.61 -6.57
N LEU A 76 -8.26 -1.20 -5.32
CA LEU A 76 -7.07 -0.55 -4.79
C LEU A 76 -5.99 -1.59 -4.48
N LEU A 77 -4.90 -1.57 -5.23
CA LEU A 77 -3.78 -2.50 -5.05
C LEU A 77 -3.03 -2.22 -3.75
N ARG A 78 -2.43 -3.27 -3.18
CA ARG A 78 -1.64 -3.24 -1.94
C ARG A 78 -0.16 -3.49 -2.21
N SER A 79 0.68 -3.05 -1.30
CA SER A 79 2.06 -3.55 -1.19
C SER A 79 2.08 -4.94 -0.55
N PRO A 80 3.20 -5.68 -0.62
CA PRO A 80 3.30 -7.02 0.00
C PRO A 80 3.10 -7.03 1.52
N THR A 81 3.22 -5.87 2.19
CA THR A 81 3.03 -5.70 3.64
C THR A 81 2.33 -4.39 3.94
N LEU A 82 1.57 -4.34 5.03
CA LEU A 82 0.95 -3.09 5.48
C LEU A 82 2.01 -2.08 5.96
N PHE A 83 3.13 -2.54 6.50
CA PHE A 83 4.26 -1.69 6.85
C PHE A 83 4.74 -0.84 5.66
N GLU A 84 4.92 -1.46 4.50
CA GLU A 84 5.30 -0.78 3.26
C GLU A 84 4.22 0.24 2.84
N ASP A 85 2.95 -0.15 2.90
CA ASP A 85 1.83 0.73 2.56
C ASP A 85 1.75 1.96 3.49
N VAL A 86 2.00 1.80 4.79
CA VAL A 86 2.04 2.93 5.74
C VAL A 86 3.17 3.90 5.39
N ILE A 87 4.38 3.42 5.10
CA ILE A 87 5.51 4.29 4.71
C ILE A 87 5.21 5.01 3.40
N LYS A 88 4.70 4.31 2.39
CA LYS A 88 4.30 4.91 1.12
C LYS A 88 3.23 5.97 1.32
N THR A 89 2.23 5.71 2.18
CA THR A 89 1.16 6.65 2.49
C THR A 89 1.70 7.90 3.22
N ILE A 90 2.59 7.73 4.21
CA ILE A 90 3.28 8.87 4.86
C ILE A 90 4.04 9.70 3.81
N ALA A 91 4.71 9.06 2.86
CA ALA A 91 5.46 9.74 1.81
C ALA A 91 4.56 10.53 0.83
N THR A 92 3.25 10.22 0.72
CA THR A 92 2.32 10.99 -0.13
C THR A 92 1.86 12.29 0.51
N THR A 93 1.97 12.45 1.82
CA THR A 93 1.43 13.62 2.52
C THR A 93 2.16 14.91 2.10
N ASN A 94 1.42 15.99 1.83
CA ASN A 94 1.94 17.33 1.48
C ASN A 94 3.08 17.29 0.43
N THR A 95 2.96 16.47 -0.59
CA THR A 95 3.94 16.41 -1.69
C THR A 95 3.26 16.00 -2.99
N GLN A 96 3.90 16.32 -4.11
CA GLN A 96 3.48 15.84 -5.42
C GLN A 96 3.91 14.39 -5.64
N TRP A 97 3.20 13.66 -6.49
CA TRP A 97 3.48 12.27 -6.81
C TRP A 97 4.94 11.98 -7.20
N GLY A 98 5.55 12.89 -7.98
CA GLY A 98 6.98 12.79 -8.32
C GLY A 98 7.91 12.85 -7.11
N GLY A 99 7.54 13.62 -6.08
CA GLY A 99 8.26 13.68 -4.81
C GLY A 99 8.17 12.37 -4.04
N THR A 100 6.95 11.81 -3.94
CA THR A 100 6.73 10.50 -3.32
C THR A 100 7.58 9.41 -3.97
N LYS A 101 7.54 9.31 -5.32
CA LYS A 101 8.35 8.32 -6.05
C LYS A 101 9.84 8.45 -5.77
N ARG A 102 10.37 9.69 -5.72
CA ARG A 102 11.79 9.92 -5.43
C ARG A 102 12.18 9.53 -4.01
N MET A 103 11.35 9.86 -3.01
CA MET A 103 11.60 9.48 -1.61
C MET A 103 11.62 7.97 -1.43
N ILE A 104 10.61 7.27 -1.96
CA ILE A 104 10.52 5.81 -1.85
C ILE A 104 11.64 5.13 -2.65
N GLY A 105 11.94 5.58 -3.89
CA GLY A 105 13.06 5.06 -4.67
C GLY A 105 14.39 5.19 -3.92
N ALA A 106 14.70 6.39 -3.41
CA ALA A 106 15.94 6.61 -2.66
C ALA A 106 16.02 5.80 -1.35
N LEU A 107 14.88 5.56 -0.68
CA LEU A 107 14.82 4.67 0.49
C LEU A 107 15.15 3.22 0.11
N VAL A 108 14.56 2.73 -0.99
CA VAL A 108 14.79 1.38 -1.52
C VAL A 108 16.23 1.22 -1.99
N ASP A 109 16.76 2.21 -2.72
CA ASP A 109 18.16 2.19 -3.20
C ASP A 109 19.18 2.17 -2.06
N ALA A 110 18.89 2.86 -0.96
CA ALA A 110 19.81 2.97 0.17
C ALA A 110 19.76 1.77 1.12
N LEU A 111 18.56 1.24 1.41
CA LEU A 111 18.34 0.26 2.47
C LEU A 111 17.74 -1.06 1.99
N GLY A 112 17.24 -1.13 0.76
CA GLY A 112 16.64 -2.33 0.21
C GLY A 112 17.66 -3.42 -0.05
N GLU A 113 17.30 -4.67 0.23
CA GLU A 113 18.14 -5.81 -0.08
C GLU A 113 18.19 -6.04 -1.60
N PRO A 114 19.38 -6.13 -2.22
CA PRO A 114 19.49 -6.33 -3.66
C PRO A 114 19.04 -7.74 -4.06
N PHE A 115 18.39 -7.83 -5.22
CA PHE A 115 18.12 -9.13 -5.83
C PHE A 115 19.44 -9.74 -6.35
N PRO A 116 19.81 -10.95 -5.95
CA PRO A 116 21.10 -11.55 -6.32
C PRO A 116 21.32 -11.73 -7.83
N GLY A 117 20.22 -11.88 -8.61
CA GLY A 117 20.29 -12.01 -10.07
C GLY A 117 20.46 -10.68 -10.81
N ASP A 118 20.07 -9.56 -10.16
CA ASP A 118 20.20 -8.20 -10.68
C ASP A 118 20.26 -7.21 -9.50
N PRO A 119 21.45 -6.80 -9.05
CA PRO A 119 21.60 -5.90 -7.90
C PRO A 119 21.02 -4.50 -8.07
N ALA A 120 20.66 -4.11 -9.30
CA ALA A 120 19.93 -2.86 -9.54
C ALA A 120 18.45 -2.95 -9.09
N ARG A 121 17.91 -4.15 -9.02
CA ARG A 121 16.56 -4.42 -8.45
C ARG A 121 16.70 -4.70 -6.96
N ARG A 122 15.90 -4.02 -6.15
CA ARG A 122 15.95 -4.14 -4.69
C ARG A 122 14.56 -4.37 -4.12
N ALA A 123 14.49 -5.17 -3.07
CA ALA A 123 13.28 -5.29 -2.26
C ALA A 123 13.03 -4.01 -1.46
N PHE A 124 11.78 -3.78 -1.07
CA PHE A 124 11.49 -2.73 -0.09
C PHE A 124 12.20 -3.06 1.25
N PRO A 125 12.79 -2.06 1.93
CA PRO A 125 13.54 -2.31 3.16
C PRO A 125 12.67 -2.90 4.27
N THR A 126 13.23 -3.84 5.02
CA THR A 126 12.55 -4.40 6.20
C THR A 126 12.44 -3.38 7.33
N PRO A 127 11.52 -3.58 8.30
CA PRO A 127 11.45 -2.75 9.50
C PRO A 127 12.79 -2.65 10.22
N GLU A 128 13.56 -3.75 10.30
CA GLU A 128 14.88 -3.80 10.95
C GLU A 128 15.91 -2.94 10.22
N ALA A 129 15.94 -3.01 8.88
CA ALA A 129 16.85 -2.21 8.07
C ALA A 129 16.58 -0.71 8.24
N ILE A 130 15.30 -0.32 8.27
CA ILE A 130 14.89 1.08 8.48
C ILE A 130 15.17 1.52 9.91
N ALA A 131 14.88 0.69 10.92
CA ALA A 131 15.12 1.02 12.32
C ALA A 131 16.61 1.16 12.68
N ALA A 132 17.48 0.42 11.99
CA ALA A 132 18.94 0.47 12.16
C ALA A 132 19.61 1.63 11.40
N ALA A 133 18.90 2.30 10.48
CA ALA A 133 19.47 3.35 9.66
C ALA A 133 19.77 4.62 10.47
N ALA A 134 20.87 5.30 10.13
CA ALA A 134 21.23 6.57 10.74
C ALA A 134 20.20 7.67 10.39
N PRO A 135 19.91 8.61 11.31
CA PRO A 135 18.90 9.65 11.09
C PRO A 135 19.12 10.52 9.85
N ASP A 136 20.37 10.78 9.48
CA ASP A 136 20.74 11.56 8.32
C ASP A 136 20.42 10.86 6.99
N MET A 137 20.35 9.53 6.97
CA MET A 137 19.90 8.78 5.81
C MET A 137 18.50 9.25 5.36
N PHE A 138 17.58 9.46 6.28
CA PHE A 138 16.19 9.87 5.94
C PHE A 138 16.12 11.31 5.43
N THR A 139 17.00 12.19 5.88
CA THR A 139 16.99 13.62 5.50
C THR A 139 17.89 13.92 4.32
N GLN A 140 19.09 13.36 4.27
CA GLN A 140 20.10 13.67 3.26
C GLN A 140 19.99 12.77 2.03
N VAL A 141 19.77 11.46 2.23
CA VAL A 141 19.73 10.47 1.15
C VAL A 141 18.30 10.29 0.62
N ALA A 142 17.40 9.81 1.46
CA ALA A 142 16.02 9.51 1.05
C ALA A 142 15.12 10.76 0.95
N ARG A 143 15.57 11.89 1.47
CA ARG A 143 14.94 13.22 1.36
C ARG A 143 13.47 13.27 1.84
N PHE A 144 13.16 12.52 2.89
CA PHE A 144 11.84 12.52 3.52
C PHE A 144 11.51 13.84 4.26
N GLY A 145 12.51 14.70 4.47
CA GLY A 145 12.35 15.95 5.22
C GLY A 145 11.81 15.67 6.63
N TYR A 146 10.78 16.40 7.04
CA TYR A 146 10.17 16.24 8.38
C TYR A 146 9.51 14.87 8.60
N ARG A 147 9.27 14.08 7.56
CA ARG A 147 8.70 12.72 7.65
C ARG A 147 9.74 11.68 8.05
N GLY A 148 11.03 11.96 7.86
CA GLY A 148 12.12 11.03 8.17
C GLY A 148 12.04 10.47 9.60
N PRO A 149 11.93 11.31 10.65
CA PRO A 149 11.74 10.84 12.02
C PRO A 149 10.47 9.98 12.22
N TYR A 150 9.40 10.21 11.44
CA TYR A 150 8.17 9.41 11.55
C TYR A 150 8.36 8.00 11.00
N VAL A 151 9.05 7.88 9.87
CA VAL A 151 9.39 6.59 9.25
C VAL A 151 10.32 5.78 10.16
N ALA A 152 11.35 6.43 10.73
CA ALA A 152 12.26 5.79 11.68
C ALA A 152 11.54 5.31 12.96
N GLU A 153 10.65 6.13 13.53
CA GLU A 153 9.87 5.77 14.72
C GLU A 153 8.90 4.63 14.42
N LEU A 154 8.21 4.66 13.27
CA LEU A 154 7.32 3.59 12.83
C LEU A 154 8.08 2.25 12.78
N ALA A 155 9.21 2.22 12.10
CA ALA A 155 10.03 1.01 11.97
C ALA A 155 10.49 0.48 13.34
N ARG A 156 10.97 1.36 14.22
CA ARG A 156 11.37 0.99 15.59
C ARG A 156 10.20 0.38 16.36
N ARG A 157 9.00 0.97 16.32
CA ARG A 157 7.82 0.46 17.02
C ARG A 157 7.39 -0.91 16.51
N VAL A 158 7.51 -1.17 15.21
CA VAL A 158 7.23 -2.49 14.62
C VAL A 158 8.26 -3.51 15.09
N VAL A 159 9.55 -3.17 15.07
CA VAL A 159 10.64 -4.06 15.51
C VAL A 159 10.54 -4.39 16.99
N THR A 160 10.17 -3.43 17.84
CA THR A 160 10.00 -3.67 19.30
C THR A 160 8.70 -4.38 19.68
N GLY A 161 7.78 -4.56 18.71
CA GLY A 161 6.46 -5.13 18.98
C GLY A 161 5.46 -4.14 19.62
N ASP A 162 5.83 -2.85 19.74
CA ASP A 162 4.92 -1.79 20.23
C ASP A 162 3.80 -1.46 19.22
N LEU A 163 3.91 -1.94 18.00
CA LEU A 163 2.92 -1.76 16.93
C LEU A 163 2.89 -3.00 16.05
N ASP A 164 1.74 -3.67 16.00
CA ASP A 164 1.47 -4.80 15.10
C ASP A 164 0.59 -4.33 13.95
N LEU A 165 1.23 -3.89 12.86
CA LEU A 165 0.51 -3.45 11.66
C LEU A 165 -0.16 -4.61 10.94
N GLU A 166 0.54 -5.73 10.81
CA GLU A 166 0.02 -6.86 10.04
C GLU A 166 -1.18 -7.51 10.75
N GLY A 167 -1.27 -7.40 12.09
CA GLY A 167 -2.43 -7.81 12.88
C GLY A 167 -3.69 -6.97 12.63
N LEU A 168 -3.59 -5.84 11.91
CA LEU A 168 -4.76 -5.08 11.46
C LEU A 168 -5.46 -5.73 10.28
N LEU A 169 -4.73 -6.55 9.50
CA LEU A 169 -5.25 -7.25 8.34
C LEU A 169 -6.24 -8.34 8.79
N GLY A 170 -7.46 -8.30 8.23
CA GLY A 170 -8.51 -9.25 8.59
C GLY A 170 -9.03 -9.14 10.04
N SER A 171 -8.64 -8.09 10.78
CA SER A 171 -9.10 -7.85 12.15
C SER A 171 -10.62 -7.71 12.20
N ALA A 172 -11.28 -8.38 13.16
CA ALA A 172 -12.71 -8.24 13.40
C ALA A 172 -13.08 -7.01 14.25
N ARG A 173 -12.09 -6.20 14.67
CA ARG A 173 -12.32 -4.99 15.47
C ARG A 173 -13.14 -3.95 14.68
N PRO A 174 -13.93 -3.10 15.36
CA PRO A 174 -14.64 -1.99 14.72
C PRO A 174 -13.68 -1.04 13.98
N THR A 175 -14.10 -0.51 12.83
CA THR A 175 -13.30 0.44 12.02
C THR A 175 -12.82 1.64 12.83
N ALA A 176 -13.64 2.16 13.74
CA ALA A 176 -13.28 3.28 14.61
C ALA A 176 -12.05 3.00 15.50
N GLU A 177 -11.89 1.77 15.98
CA GLU A 177 -10.73 1.37 16.78
C GLU A 177 -9.46 1.26 15.92
N ILE A 178 -9.58 0.64 14.75
CA ILE A 178 -8.48 0.55 13.77
C ILE A 178 -8.06 1.96 13.35
N LYS A 179 -9.02 2.84 13.04
CA LYS A 179 -8.77 4.23 12.71
C LYS A 179 -8.01 4.98 13.80
N LYS A 180 -8.41 4.79 15.06
CA LYS A 180 -7.73 5.39 16.21
C LYS A 180 -6.27 4.94 16.32
N GLU A 181 -6.01 3.66 16.07
CA GLU A 181 -4.65 3.10 16.08
C GLU A 181 -3.80 3.66 14.94
N LEU A 182 -4.36 3.74 13.73
CA LEU A 182 -3.69 4.35 12.58
C LEU A 182 -3.37 5.84 12.82
N LEU A 183 -4.30 6.60 13.39
CA LEU A 183 -4.09 8.02 13.73
C LEU A 183 -3.03 8.22 14.84
N ALA A 184 -2.73 7.20 15.64
CA ALA A 184 -1.66 7.26 16.63
C ALA A 184 -0.26 7.07 16.02
N ILE A 185 -0.18 6.77 14.72
CA ILE A 185 1.09 6.70 13.98
C ILE A 185 1.48 8.12 13.55
N LYS A 186 2.66 8.58 13.95
CA LYS A 186 3.15 9.90 13.53
C LYS A 186 3.25 10.00 12.01
N GLY A 187 2.70 11.07 11.46
CA GLY A 187 2.62 11.31 10.03
C GLY A 187 1.36 10.75 9.35
N VAL A 188 0.54 10.02 10.08
CA VAL A 188 -0.77 9.56 9.62
C VAL A 188 -1.86 10.51 10.12
N GLY A 189 -2.33 11.38 9.25
CA GLY A 189 -3.49 12.24 9.48
C GLY A 189 -4.80 11.60 8.99
N PRO A 190 -5.94 12.32 9.06
CA PRO A 190 -7.25 11.78 8.68
C PRO A 190 -7.31 11.20 7.26
N TYR A 191 -6.72 11.89 6.28
CA TYR A 191 -6.62 11.40 4.90
C TYR A 191 -5.84 10.09 4.80
N ALA A 192 -4.64 10.05 5.40
CA ALA A 192 -3.78 8.87 5.38
C ALA A 192 -4.44 7.69 6.11
N ALA A 193 -5.09 7.94 7.24
CA ALA A 193 -5.83 6.91 7.98
C ALA A 193 -6.98 6.32 7.14
N ALA A 194 -7.76 7.14 6.45
CA ALA A 194 -8.82 6.67 5.57
C ALA A 194 -8.28 5.85 4.39
N THR A 195 -7.16 6.29 3.79
CA THR A 195 -6.48 5.52 2.73
C THR A 195 -6.01 4.16 3.25
N LEU A 196 -5.38 4.11 4.43
CA LEU A 196 -4.94 2.87 5.05
C LEU A 196 -6.11 1.96 5.44
N LEU A 197 -7.25 2.53 5.89
CA LEU A 197 -8.47 1.77 6.14
C LEU A 197 -8.97 1.05 4.88
N MET A 198 -8.99 1.72 3.73
CA MET A 198 -9.32 1.06 2.46
C MET A 198 -8.34 -0.07 2.11
N LEU A 199 -7.05 0.11 2.41
CA LEU A 199 -6.03 -0.93 2.19
C LEU A 199 -6.24 -2.15 3.10
N VAL A 200 -6.74 -1.98 4.32
CA VAL A 200 -7.08 -3.10 5.21
C VAL A 200 -8.51 -3.63 5.02
N GLY A 201 -9.22 -3.19 3.97
CA GLY A 201 -10.54 -3.70 3.61
C GLY A 201 -11.71 -3.02 4.35
N ARG A 202 -11.52 -1.78 4.83
CA ARG A 202 -12.56 -0.96 5.47
C ARG A 202 -12.95 0.19 4.56
N TYR A 203 -14.18 0.20 4.06
CA TYR A 203 -14.66 1.15 3.05
C TYR A 203 -15.71 2.13 3.57
N ASP A 204 -15.93 2.16 4.86
CA ASP A 204 -16.87 3.02 5.58
C ASP A 204 -16.32 4.42 5.91
N GLU A 205 -15.09 4.72 5.43
CA GLU A 205 -14.44 6.02 5.59
C GLU A 205 -13.88 6.52 4.25
N ILE A 206 -13.92 7.82 4.03
CA ILE A 206 -13.44 8.46 2.81
C ILE A 206 -12.23 9.34 3.10
N GLY A 207 -11.18 9.22 2.29
CA GLY A 207 -10.03 10.11 2.31
C GLY A 207 -10.31 11.41 1.56
N TYR A 208 -10.39 12.52 2.29
CA TYR A 208 -10.62 13.84 1.70
C TYR A 208 -9.31 14.43 1.15
N ASP A 209 -9.00 14.15 -0.10
CA ASP A 209 -7.92 14.83 -0.82
C ASP A 209 -8.43 15.95 -1.73
N THR A 210 -7.54 16.61 -2.45
CA THR A 210 -7.88 17.68 -3.36
C THR A 210 -8.74 17.18 -4.52
N VAL A 211 -8.43 15.99 -5.06
CA VAL A 211 -9.17 15.42 -6.20
C VAL A 211 -10.60 15.08 -5.79
N PHE A 212 -10.76 14.45 -4.61
CA PHE A 212 -12.10 14.16 -4.08
C PHE A 212 -12.91 15.46 -3.86
N ARG A 213 -12.30 16.48 -3.26
CA ARG A 213 -12.98 17.76 -3.02
C ARG A 213 -13.40 18.46 -4.31
N ASP A 214 -12.53 18.49 -5.31
CA ASP A 214 -12.83 19.10 -6.61
C ASP A 214 -13.95 18.32 -7.31
N PHE A 215 -13.93 16.99 -7.27
CA PHE A 215 -15.00 16.16 -7.80
C PHE A 215 -16.32 16.40 -7.07
N ALA A 216 -16.32 16.36 -5.74
CA ALA A 216 -17.52 16.59 -4.93
C ALA A 216 -18.11 17.99 -5.19
N SER A 217 -17.25 19.03 -5.20
CA SER A 217 -17.64 20.40 -5.53
C SER A 217 -18.36 20.47 -6.88
N ALA A 218 -17.78 19.88 -7.92
CA ALA A 218 -18.34 19.92 -9.28
C ALA A 218 -19.68 19.17 -9.41
N HIS A 219 -19.81 18.03 -8.75
CA HIS A 219 -20.96 17.13 -8.97
C HIS A 219 -22.10 17.28 -7.95
N TYR A 220 -21.80 17.74 -6.73
CA TYR A 220 -22.78 17.77 -5.64
C TYR A 220 -22.99 19.14 -5.01
N PHE A 221 -22.08 20.10 -5.21
CA PHE A 221 -22.11 21.42 -4.54
C PHE A 221 -22.06 22.61 -5.54
N ASN A 222 -22.46 22.39 -6.81
CA ASN A 222 -22.53 23.45 -7.85
C ASN A 222 -21.24 24.28 -8.00
N GLY A 223 -20.08 23.67 -7.79
CA GLY A 223 -18.78 24.35 -7.85
C GLY A 223 -18.32 25.01 -6.54
N GLU A 224 -19.15 25.04 -5.51
CA GLU A 224 -18.74 25.49 -4.19
C GLU A 224 -17.95 24.40 -3.45
N ARG A 225 -16.97 24.79 -2.65
CA ARG A 225 -16.21 23.83 -1.83
C ARG A 225 -17.03 23.44 -0.61
N PRO A 226 -17.24 22.13 -0.39
CA PRO A 226 -17.93 21.62 0.80
C PRO A 226 -17.09 21.81 2.07
#